data_8c9125ae24c6cd1f4082cfb8ea9a9d0f
#
_entry.id   8c9125ae24c6cd1f4082cfb8ea9a9d0f
#
_cell.length_a   1.000
_cell.length_b   1.000
_cell.length_c   1.000
_cell.angle_alpha   90.00
_cell.angle_beta   90.00
_cell.angle_gamma   90.00
#
_symmetry.space_group_name_H-M   'P 1'
#
loop_
_entity.id
_entity.type
_entity.pdbx_description
1 polymer ?
#
loop_
_entity_poly.entity_id
_entity_poly.type
_entity_poly.pdbx_seq_one_letter_code
_entity_poly.pdbx_strand_id
1 'polypeptide(L)'
;MASRRHWKSYVRSPKSFSPEVLSLKSEVLILMSTLPPDESPVMLSALQHYLFCPRQCALIHIEGAWSENFLTASGRQLHERVDRRGGETRRNVHLATALRLVSSRLGLMGVADMVEFHRQESEFDAEGRCVAAKLPGRGGLWRPFPVEYKRGAPKSHRADEVQLCAQALCLEEMLKVVIPAGALFYGETRRRMDVAFDAGLRLLTEDVAAKVHELLRAGITPPPELSKGCRACSIVDTCRPGGVGNGVSARRWIDGQLEGAGV
;
A
#
# COMPACT_ATOMS: atom_id res chain seq x y z
N MET A 1 6.36 6.12 -23.38
CA MET A 1 5.00 6.69 -23.59
C MET A 1 3.84 5.75 -23.20
N ALA A 2 4.02 4.78 -22.30
CA ALA A 2 2.99 3.78 -21.95
C ALA A 2 2.30 3.99 -20.58
N SER A 3 2.68 4.98 -19.77
CA SER A 3 2.24 5.04 -18.36
C SER A 3 0.93 5.79 -18.07
N ARG A 4 0.37 6.53 -19.03
CA ARG A 4 -0.83 7.36 -18.78
C ARG A 4 -2.19 6.62 -18.88
N ARG A 5 -2.23 5.37 -19.36
CA ARG A 5 -3.52 4.67 -19.60
C ARG A 5 -4.01 3.81 -18.43
N HIS A 6 -3.16 3.39 -17.51
CA HIS A 6 -3.56 2.50 -16.40
C HIS A 6 -4.22 3.24 -15.21
N TRP A 7 -4.03 4.51 -15.11
CA TRP A 7 -4.56 5.37 -14.05
C TRP A 7 -6.09 5.57 -14.12
N LYS A 8 -6.70 5.61 -15.33
CA LYS A 8 -8.15 5.88 -15.48
C LYS A 8 -9.07 4.77 -15.00
N SER A 9 -8.62 3.53 -14.93
CA SER A 9 -9.43 2.38 -14.48
C SER A 9 -9.57 2.28 -12.95
N TYR A 10 -8.73 2.99 -12.18
CA TYR A 10 -8.77 3.01 -10.71
C TYR A 10 -9.77 4.05 -10.14
N VAL A 11 -10.33 4.88 -10.99
CA VAL A 11 -11.34 5.87 -10.61
C VAL A 11 -12.72 5.24 -10.71
N ARG A 12 -13.12 4.43 -9.73
CA ARG A 12 -14.54 4.08 -9.57
C ARG A 12 -15.34 5.34 -9.24
N SER A 13 -16.49 5.50 -9.91
CA SER A 13 -17.44 6.60 -9.69
C SER A 13 -17.81 6.74 -8.22
N PRO A 14 -17.88 7.95 -7.68
CA PRO A 14 -18.12 8.19 -6.28
C PRO A 14 -19.57 7.86 -5.92
N LYS A 15 -19.77 6.84 -5.10
CA LYS A 15 -20.95 6.80 -4.24
C LYS A 15 -20.76 7.92 -3.22
N SER A 16 -21.79 8.69 -2.93
CA SER A 16 -21.84 9.89 -2.09
C SER A 16 -20.81 9.91 -0.96
N PHE A 17 -19.75 10.69 -1.14
CA PHE A 17 -18.75 10.92 -0.09
C PHE A 17 -19.24 12.01 0.85
N SER A 18 -18.91 11.89 2.15
CA SER A 18 -19.14 12.97 3.11
C SER A 18 -18.33 14.23 2.73
N PRO A 19 -18.78 15.44 3.11
CA PRO A 19 -18.09 16.70 2.79
C PRO A 19 -16.61 16.73 3.21
N GLU A 20 -16.25 15.98 4.23
CA GLU A 20 -14.89 15.87 4.77
C GLU A 20 -13.95 15.14 3.81
N VAL A 21 -14.42 14.05 3.21
CA VAL A 21 -13.67 13.30 2.18
C VAL A 21 -13.49 14.16 0.92
N LEU A 22 -14.42 15.04 0.62
CA LEU A 22 -14.32 15.99 -0.50
C LEU A 22 -13.26 17.07 -0.25
N SER A 23 -13.11 17.56 0.99
CA SER A 23 -12.09 18.57 1.35
C SER A 23 -10.67 17.96 1.40
N LEU A 24 -10.51 16.76 1.96
CA LEU A 24 -9.23 16.02 1.88
C LEU A 24 -8.84 15.68 0.44
N LYS A 25 -9.83 15.54 -0.48
CA LYS A 25 -9.54 15.41 -1.93
C LYS A 25 -8.87 16.65 -2.51
N SER A 26 -9.21 17.84 -2.04
CA SER A 26 -8.58 19.07 -2.50
C SER A 26 -7.11 19.13 -2.07
N GLU A 27 -6.81 18.74 -0.84
CA GLU A 27 -5.43 18.64 -0.34
C GLU A 27 -4.62 17.58 -1.10
N VAL A 28 -5.22 16.42 -1.38
CA VAL A 28 -4.60 15.39 -2.24
C VAL A 28 -4.27 15.95 -3.63
N LEU A 29 -5.18 16.71 -4.24
CA LEU A 29 -4.94 17.33 -5.55
C LEU A 29 -3.82 18.37 -5.50
N ILE A 30 -3.77 19.19 -4.45
CA ILE A 30 -2.70 20.18 -4.24
C ILE A 30 -1.35 19.46 -4.06
N LEU A 31 -1.28 18.46 -3.17
CA LEU A 31 -0.05 17.70 -2.95
C LEU A 31 0.38 16.92 -4.20
N MET A 32 -0.56 16.38 -4.99
CA MET A 32 -0.23 15.75 -6.27
C MET A 32 0.33 16.74 -7.29
N SER A 33 -0.07 18.01 -7.26
CA SER A 33 0.50 19.04 -8.15
C SER A 33 1.92 19.48 -7.78
N THR A 34 2.37 19.15 -6.56
CA THR A 34 3.74 19.42 -6.09
C THR A 34 4.72 18.29 -6.38
N LEU A 35 4.24 17.14 -6.87
CA LEU A 35 5.11 16.07 -7.34
C LEU A 35 5.89 16.53 -8.59
N PRO A 36 7.17 16.13 -8.74
CA PRO A 36 7.93 16.40 -9.93
C PRO A 36 7.18 15.90 -11.18
N PRO A 37 7.10 16.70 -12.26
CA PRO A 37 6.29 16.36 -13.43
C PRO A 37 6.74 15.08 -14.15
N ASP A 38 7.96 14.66 -13.93
CA ASP A 38 8.56 13.46 -14.53
C ASP A 38 8.49 12.20 -13.66
N GLU A 39 8.07 12.32 -12.39
CA GLU A 39 7.96 11.18 -11.48
C GLU A 39 6.50 10.80 -11.23
N SER A 40 6.12 9.60 -11.67
CA SER A 40 4.83 9.01 -11.29
C SER A 40 4.91 8.54 -9.84
N PRO A 41 3.92 8.89 -8.99
CA PRO A 41 3.94 8.44 -7.60
C PRO A 41 3.83 6.92 -7.50
N VAL A 42 4.55 6.37 -6.54
CA VAL A 42 4.58 4.93 -6.25
C VAL A 42 3.37 4.55 -5.39
N MET A 43 2.74 3.44 -5.70
CA MET A 43 1.63 2.92 -4.91
C MET A 43 2.12 2.40 -3.55
N LEU A 44 1.42 2.73 -2.47
CA LEU A 44 1.72 2.25 -1.10
C LEU A 44 1.87 0.71 -1.03
N SER A 45 1.06 -0.03 -1.80
CA SER A 45 1.14 -1.48 -1.88
C SER A 45 2.46 -1.99 -2.49
N ALA A 46 3.17 -1.17 -3.26
CA ALA A 46 4.44 -1.56 -3.85
C ALA A 46 5.52 -1.81 -2.78
N LEU A 47 5.46 -1.08 -1.65
CA LEU A 47 6.39 -1.26 -0.54
C LEU A 47 6.25 -2.65 0.07
N GLN A 48 5.00 -3.10 0.28
CA GLN A 48 4.71 -4.46 0.76
C GLN A 48 5.19 -5.52 -0.24
N HIS A 49 4.91 -5.32 -1.53
CA HIS A 49 5.33 -6.26 -2.57
C HIS A 49 6.86 -6.34 -2.67
N TYR A 50 7.56 -5.22 -2.54
CA TYR A 50 9.02 -5.17 -2.58
C TYR A 50 9.66 -5.93 -1.42
N LEU A 51 9.17 -5.72 -0.19
CA LEU A 51 9.66 -6.43 0.99
C LEU A 51 9.34 -7.93 0.96
N PHE A 52 8.25 -8.31 0.32
CA PHE A 52 7.95 -9.71 0.09
C PHE A 52 8.93 -10.32 -0.93
N CYS A 53 9.11 -9.66 -2.07
CA CYS A 53 10.01 -10.05 -3.13
C CYS A 53 10.18 -8.90 -4.15
N PRO A 54 11.40 -8.37 -4.39
CA PRO A 54 11.62 -7.32 -5.38
C PRO A 54 11.12 -7.68 -6.78
N ARG A 55 11.25 -8.95 -7.18
CA ARG A 55 10.71 -9.43 -8.45
C ARG A 55 9.19 -9.42 -8.49
N GLN A 56 8.50 -9.78 -7.38
CA GLN A 56 7.05 -9.64 -7.31
C GLN A 56 6.62 -8.19 -7.52
N CYS A 57 7.31 -7.25 -6.86
CA CYS A 57 7.06 -5.83 -7.04
C CYS A 57 7.23 -5.40 -8.51
N ALA A 58 8.33 -5.80 -9.15
CA ALA A 58 8.59 -5.47 -10.54
C ALA A 58 7.55 -6.07 -11.50
N LEU A 59 7.24 -7.35 -11.35
CA LEU A 59 6.23 -8.02 -12.19
C LEU A 59 4.85 -7.32 -12.08
N ILE A 60 4.45 -6.91 -10.88
CA ILE A 60 3.15 -6.24 -10.67
C ILE A 60 3.18 -4.79 -11.19
N HIS A 61 4.22 -4.02 -10.84
CA HIS A 61 4.21 -2.57 -11.04
C HIS A 61 4.93 -2.09 -12.30
N ILE A 62 5.84 -2.88 -12.87
CA ILE A 62 6.52 -2.57 -14.15
C ILE A 62 5.84 -3.32 -15.30
N GLU A 63 5.67 -4.63 -15.16
CA GLU A 63 5.15 -5.47 -16.24
C GLU A 63 3.62 -5.58 -16.25
N GLY A 64 2.94 -5.07 -15.21
CA GLY A 64 1.49 -5.13 -15.10
C GLY A 64 0.95 -6.57 -14.93
N ALA A 65 1.79 -7.50 -14.49
CA ALA A 65 1.44 -8.89 -14.26
C ALA A 65 0.52 -9.02 -13.04
N TRP A 66 -0.78 -8.86 -13.29
CA TRP A 66 -1.81 -9.07 -12.29
C TRP A 66 -2.62 -10.31 -12.63
N SER A 67 -2.63 -11.29 -11.73
CA SER A 67 -3.58 -12.41 -11.82
C SER A 67 -4.57 -12.34 -10.66
N GLU A 68 -5.85 -12.42 -11.00
CA GLU A 68 -6.89 -12.58 -10.00
C GLU A 68 -6.92 -14.05 -9.58
N ASN A 69 -6.51 -14.33 -8.35
CA ASN A 69 -6.63 -15.66 -7.75
C ASN A 69 -7.53 -15.58 -6.50
N PHE A 70 -7.82 -16.73 -5.89
CA PHE A 70 -8.64 -16.81 -4.68
C PHE A 70 -8.12 -15.90 -3.56
N LEU A 71 -6.81 -15.69 -3.45
CA LEU A 71 -6.19 -14.83 -2.42
C LEU A 71 -6.50 -13.36 -2.66
N THR A 72 -6.38 -12.89 -3.90
CA THR A 72 -6.65 -11.49 -4.28
C THR A 72 -8.15 -11.18 -4.28
N ALA A 73 -8.99 -12.11 -4.76
CA ALA A 73 -10.45 -11.96 -4.78
C ALA A 73 -11.04 -11.82 -3.37
N SER A 74 -10.61 -12.69 -2.44
CA SER A 74 -11.12 -12.65 -1.06
C SER A 74 -10.54 -11.49 -0.24
N GLY A 75 -9.32 -11.00 -0.57
CA GLY A 75 -8.79 -9.73 -0.06
C GLY A 75 -9.70 -8.57 -0.45
N ARG A 76 -10.07 -8.46 -1.73
CA ARG A 76 -10.99 -7.43 -2.23
C ARG A 76 -12.34 -7.44 -1.52
N GLN A 77 -12.93 -8.62 -1.27
CA GLN A 77 -14.18 -8.72 -0.51
C GLN A 77 -14.06 -8.19 0.92
N LEU A 78 -12.90 -8.35 1.57
CA LEU A 78 -12.67 -7.79 2.91
C LEU A 78 -12.66 -6.26 2.85
N HIS A 79 -11.94 -5.66 1.91
CA HIS A 79 -11.91 -4.20 1.69
C HIS A 79 -13.30 -3.65 1.37
N GLU A 80 -14.08 -4.31 0.49
CA GLU A 80 -15.45 -3.90 0.17
C GLU A 80 -16.39 -3.92 1.39
N ARG A 81 -16.18 -4.84 2.35
CA ARG A 81 -16.95 -4.87 3.61
C ARG A 81 -16.57 -3.72 4.55
N VAL A 82 -15.29 -3.34 4.57
CA VAL A 82 -14.81 -2.19 5.35
C VAL A 82 -15.37 -0.90 4.77
N ASP A 83 -15.34 -0.75 3.45
CA ASP A 83 -15.86 0.43 2.74
C ASP A 83 -17.36 0.66 2.98
N ARG A 84 -18.15 -0.40 3.19
CA ARG A 84 -19.59 -0.28 3.51
C ARG A 84 -19.87 0.29 4.90
N ARG A 85 -18.90 0.26 5.82
CA ARG A 85 -19.01 0.81 7.19
C ARG A 85 -18.67 2.29 7.27
N GLY A 86 -18.32 2.92 6.16
CA GLY A 86 -17.83 4.29 6.09
C GLY A 86 -18.78 5.33 6.67
N GLY A 87 -18.18 6.31 7.35
CA GLY A 87 -18.89 7.50 7.83
C GLY A 87 -19.61 7.36 9.17
N GLU A 88 -19.46 6.23 9.87
CA GLU A 88 -20.06 6.05 11.19
C GLU A 88 -19.29 6.83 12.26
N THR A 89 -19.99 7.71 12.97
CA THR A 89 -19.43 8.40 14.14
C THR A 89 -20.06 7.81 15.39
N ARG A 90 -19.22 7.21 16.24
CA ARG A 90 -19.64 6.72 17.57
C ARG A 90 -18.98 7.57 18.62
N ARG A 91 -19.78 8.35 19.38
CA ARG A 91 -19.36 9.23 20.49
C ARG A 91 -18.13 10.09 20.16
N ASN A 92 -16.91 9.54 20.38
CA ASN A 92 -15.63 10.27 20.27
C ASN A 92 -14.71 9.70 19.17
N VAL A 93 -15.22 8.84 18.28
CA VAL A 93 -14.46 8.27 17.17
C VAL A 93 -15.22 8.45 15.87
N HIS A 94 -14.55 9.03 14.89
CA HIS A 94 -15.03 9.10 13.52
C HIS A 94 -14.23 8.14 12.64
N LEU A 95 -14.92 7.34 11.82
CA LEU A 95 -14.32 6.37 10.91
C LEU A 95 -14.35 6.90 9.48
N ALA A 96 -13.18 7.04 8.87
CA ALA A 96 -13.06 7.30 7.43
C ALA A 96 -12.55 6.04 6.74
N THR A 97 -13.28 5.55 5.75
CA THR A 97 -12.89 4.40 4.93
C THR A 97 -12.50 4.84 3.54
N ALA A 98 -11.66 4.04 2.88
CA ALA A 98 -11.14 4.31 1.54
C ALA A 98 -10.54 5.73 1.39
N LEU A 99 -9.85 6.20 2.42
CA LEU A 99 -9.23 7.52 2.43
C LEU A 99 -8.03 7.56 1.50
N ARG A 100 -8.04 8.47 0.53
CA ARG A 100 -6.89 8.68 -0.36
C ARG A 100 -5.74 9.33 0.38
N LEU A 101 -4.56 8.78 0.17
CA LEU A 101 -3.32 9.20 0.79
C LEU A 101 -2.32 9.61 -0.26
N VAL A 102 -1.54 10.64 0.04
CA VAL A 102 -0.42 11.09 -0.78
C VAL A 102 0.68 11.65 0.11
N SER A 103 1.91 11.43 -0.29
CA SER A 103 3.09 12.09 0.25
C SER A 103 3.95 12.59 -0.90
N SER A 104 4.10 13.90 -1.02
CA SER A 104 4.99 14.53 -1.99
C SER A 104 6.44 14.28 -1.61
N ARG A 105 6.75 14.29 -0.32
CA ARG A 105 8.10 14.04 0.21
C ARG A 105 8.61 12.64 -0.15
N LEU A 106 7.76 11.64 -0.05
CA LEU A 106 8.11 10.23 -0.32
C LEU A 106 7.75 9.79 -1.75
N GLY A 107 7.07 10.63 -2.53
CA GLY A 107 6.57 10.25 -3.84
C GLY A 107 5.58 9.09 -3.80
N LEU A 108 4.79 8.97 -2.72
CA LEU A 108 3.87 7.84 -2.49
C LEU A 108 2.42 8.27 -2.65
N MET A 109 1.60 7.33 -3.10
CA MET A 109 0.15 7.47 -3.12
C MET A 109 -0.56 6.15 -2.84
N GLY A 110 -1.80 6.23 -2.37
CA GLY A 110 -2.61 5.03 -2.16
C GLY A 110 -3.94 5.32 -1.48
N VAL A 111 -4.49 4.30 -0.87
CA VAL A 111 -5.76 4.36 -0.14
C VAL A 111 -5.59 3.63 1.18
N ALA A 112 -5.95 4.28 2.29
CA ALA A 112 -6.08 3.59 3.58
C ALA A 112 -7.44 2.90 3.65
N ASP A 113 -7.47 1.66 4.11
CA ASP A 113 -8.72 0.93 4.30
C ASP A 113 -9.62 1.64 5.30
N MET A 114 -9.06 2.05 6.42
CA MET A 114 -9.75 2.79 7.47
C MET A 114 -8.78 3.71 8.20
N VAL A 115 -9.25 4.89 8.55
CA VAL A 115 -8.61 5.78 9.52
C VAL A 115 -9.62 6.08 10.62
N GLU A 116 -9.27 5.71 11.84
CA GLU A 116 -10.02 6.09 13.03
C GLU A 116 -9.54 7.49 13.47
N PHE A 117 -10.44 8.44 13.56
CA PHE A 117 -10.15 9.76 14.10
C PHE A 117 -10.70 9.84 15.53
N HIS A 118 -9.82 9.89 16.50
CA HIS A 118 -10.17 9.93 17.92
C HIS A 118 -10.23 11.37 18.40
N ARG A 119 -11.35 11.80 18.99
CA ARG A 119 -11.53 13.15 19.51
C ARG A 119 -10.51 13.45 20.62
N GLN A 120 -9.92 14.64 20.55
CA GLN A 120 -8.91 15.11 21.50
C GLN A 120 -9.34 16.46 22.10
N GLU A 121 -8.86 16.75 23.29
CA GLU A 121 -9.02 18.05 23.95
C GLU A 121 -7.86 19.01 23.63
N SER A 122 -6.69 18.46 23.26
CA SER A 122 -5.47 19.19 22.93
C SER A 122 -4.93 18.78 21.56
N GLU A 123 -4.28 19.71 20.86
CA GLU A 123 -3.50 19.44 19.65
C GLU A 123 -2.20 18.69 19.97
N PHE A 124 -1.67 18.86 21.18
CA PHE A 124 -0.37 18.37 21.58
C PHE A 124 -0.50 17.22 22.58
N ASP A 125 0.39 16.27 22.49
CA ASP A 125 0.59 15.23 23.50
C ASP A 125 1.45 15.73 24.69
N ALA A 126 1.72 14.83 25.63
CA ALA A 126 2.51 15.15 26.83
C ALA A 126 3.96 15.52 26.49
N GLU A 127 4.48 15.07 25.35
CA GLU A 127 5.81 15.37 24.84
C GLU A 127 5.86 16.63 23.97
N GLY A 128 4.74 17.36 23.83
CA GLY A 128 4.64 18.59 23.05
C GLY A 128 4.58 18.38 21.52
N ARG A 129 4.33 17.16 21.06
CA ARG A 129 4.18 16.86 19.61
C ARG A 129 2.76 17.14 19.19
N CYS A 130 2.56 17.78 18.03
CA CYS A 130 1.24 17.96 17.43
C CYS A 130 0.72 16.59 16.95
N VAL A 131 -0.32 16.05 17.60
CA VAL A 131 -0.90 14.72 17.32
C VAL A 131 -2.34 14.78 16.88
N ALA A 132 -2.98 15.94 16.88
CA ALA A 132 -4.36 16.11 16.49
C ALA A 132 -4.56 17.34 15.59
N ALA A 133 -5.48 17.26 14.67
CA ALA A 133 -5.82 18.32 13.73
C ALA A 133 -7.33 18.56 13.68
N LYS A 134 -7.73 19.72 13.13
CA LYS A 134 -9.11 19.99 12.76
C LYS A 134 -9.44 19.25 11.47
N LEU A 135 -10.56 18.55 11.47
CA LEU A 135 -11.08 17.95 10.24
C LEU A 135 -12.07 18.90 9.56
N PRO A 136 -12.03 19.02 8.22
CA PRO A 136 -12.99 19.82 7.47
C PRO A 136 -14.43 19.37 7.75
N GLY A 137 -15.31 20.33 8.03
CA GLY A 137 -16.74 20.06 8.32
C GLY A 137 -17.02 19.45 9.70
N ARG A 138 -15.99 19.27 10.56
CA ARG A 138 -16.15 18.71 11.92
C ARG A 138 -15.57 19.62 12.98
N GLY A 139 -16.36 19.86 14.03
CA GLY A 139 -15.88 20.59 15.20
C GLY A 139 -14.93 19.77 16.06
N GLY A 140 -13.98 20.45 16.73
CA GLY A 140 -13.02 19.84 17.64
C GLY A 140 -11.72 19.37 16.98
N LEU A 141 -10.89 18.71 17.77
CA LEU A 141 -9.59 18.19 17.39
C LEU A 141 -9.66 16.66 17.27
N TRP A 142 -8.97 16.11 16.30
CA TRP A 142 -9.05 14.70 15.96
C TRP A 142 -7.65 14.12 15.72
N ARG A 143 -7.32 13.06 16.44
CA ARG A 143 -6.08 12.31 16.26
C ARG A 143 -6.31 11.16 15.29
N PRO A 144 -5.61 11.13 14.16
CA PRO A 144 -5.71 10.04 13.21
C PRO A 144 -5.01 8.77 13.72
N PHE A 145 -5.60 7.62 13.41
CA PHE A 145 -5.08 6.30 13.73
C PHE A 145 -5.40 5.36 12.56
N PRO A 146 -4.43 5.07 11.68
CA PRO A 146 -4.67 4.21 10.52
C PRO A 146 -4.84 2.76 10.92
N VAL A 147 -5.78 2.07 10.26
CA VAL A 147 -6.06 0.64 10.44
C VAL A 147 -6.08 -0.03 9.08
N GLU A 148 -5.14 -0.94 8.86
CA GLU A 148 -5.03 -1.72 7.63
C GLU A 148 -5.61 -3.12 7.82
N TYR A 149 -6.43 -3.56 6.88
CA TYR A 149 -7.08 -4.86 6.91
C TYR A 149 -6.33 -5.87 6.05
N LYS A 150 -5.86 -6.94 6.66
CA LYS A 150 -5.17 -8.05 6.00
C LYS A 150 -6.03 -9.31 6.07
N ARG A 151 -6.20 -9.97 4.93
CA ARG A 151 -7.02 -11.20 4.85
C ARG A 151 -6.42 -12.34 5.66
N GLY A 152 -5.10 -12.55 5.56
CA GLY A 152 -4.38 -13.69 6.14
C GLY A 152 -4.10 -13.58 7.63
N ALA A 153 -3.10 -14.33 8.08
CA ALA A 153 -2.52 -14.27 9.43
C ALA A 153 -1.30 -13.34 9.48
N PRO A 154 -0.86 -12.94 10.67
CA PRO A 154 0.39 -12.19 10.84
C PRO A 154 1.58 -12.88 10.19
N LYS A 155 2.42 -12.13 9.50
CA LYS A 155 3.59 -12.63 8.81
C LYS A 155 4.85 -12.47 9.66
N SER A 156 5.87 -13.29 9.37
CA SER A 156 7.18 -13.21 10.05
C SER A 156 8.04 -12.00 9.62
N HIS A 157 7.64 -11.29 8.55
CA HIS A 157 8.35 -10.13 8.02
C HIS A 157 7.51 -8.85 8.16
N ARG A 158 8.18 -7.71 8.25
CA ARG A 158 7.57 -6.40 8.54
C ARG A 158 6.84 -5.73 7.36
N ALA A 159 6.56 -6.43 6.26
CA ALA A 159 5.99 -5.82 5.05
C ALA A 159 4.61 -5.15 5.30
N ASP A 160 3.76 -5.77 6.13
CA ASP A 160 2.46 -5.19 6.47
C ASP A 160 2.62 -3.96 7.38
N GLU A 161 3.60 -3.98 8.31
CA GLU A 161 3.93 -2.85 9.18
C GLU A 161 4.48 -1.67 8.38
N VAL A 162 5.36 -1.94 7.40
CA VAL A 162 5.92 -0.90 6.51
C VAL A 162 4.81 -0.25 5.67
N GLN A 163 3.87 -1.02 5.14
CA GLN A 163 2.74 -0.44 4.41
C GLN A 163 1.88 0.44 5.32
N LEU A 164 1.58 -0.01 6.54
CA LEU A 164 0.82 0.76 7.52
C LEU A 164 1.57 2.02 7.96
N CYS A 165 2.87 1.93 8.20
CA CYS A 165 3.72 3.08 8.53
C CYS A 165 3.76 4.10 7.38
N ALA A 166 3.85 3.65 6.14
CA ALA A 166 3.79 4.52 4.97
C ALA A 166 2.45 5.27 4.86
N GLN A 167 1.33 4.64 5.22
CA GLN A 167 0.04 5.32 5.34
C GLN A 167 0.07 6.42 6.42
N ALA A 168 0.68 6.11 7.58
CA ALA A 168 0.85 7.11 8.64
C ALA A 168 1.70 8.30 8.18
N LEU A 169 2.82 8.06 7.50
CA LEU A 169 3.68 9.13 6.97
C LEU A 169 2.96 10.02 5.94
N CYS A 170 2.10 9.44 5.10
CA CYS A 170 1.25 10.22 4.21
C CYS A 170 0.25 11.09 5.00
N LEU A 171 -0.43 10.51 5.99
CA LEU A 171 -1.38 11.24 6.85
C LEU A 171 -0.69 12.36 7.64
N GLU A 172 0.52 12.13 8.15
CA GLU A 172 1.32 13.13 8.85
C GLU A 172 1.62 14.34 7.95
N GLU A 173 1.99 14.08 6.69
CA GLU A 173 2.24 15.15 5.72
C GLU A 173 0.97 15.91 5.38
N MET A 174 -0.16 15.20 5.18
CA MET A 174 -1.46 15.77 4.82
C MET A 174 -2.07 16.60 5.95
N LEU A 175 -1.97 16.12 7.20
CA LEU A 175 -2.64 16.71 8.35
C LEU A 175 -1.72 17.56 9.24
N LYS A 176 -0.40 17.56 8.96
CA LYS A 176 0.63 18.25 9.75
C LYS A 176 0.66 17.81 11.22
N VAL A 177 0.50 16.51 11.46
CA VAL A 177 0.51 15.88 12.78
C VAL A 177 1.53 14.77 12.84
N VAL A 178 1.85 14.31 14.06
CA VAL A 178 2.64 13.08 14.29
C VAL A 178 1.70 11.95 14.65
N ILE A 179 1.87 10.80 13.99
CA ILE A 179 1.08 9.59 14.23
C ILE A 179 1.99 8.52 14.83
N PRO A 180 1.92 8.27 16.14
CA PRO A 180 2.86 7.38 16.82
C PRO A 180 2.55 5.90 16.60
N ALA A 181 1.33 5.54 16.22
CA ALA A 181 0.90 4.16 16.10
C ALA A 181 -0.29 4.00 15.14
N GLY A 182 -0.51 2.77 14.71
CA GLY A 182 -1.68 2.32 13.95
C GLY A 182 -1.99 0.87 14.28
N ALA A 183 -2.87 0.22 13.53
CA ALA A 183 -3.20 -1.18 13.74
C ALA A 183 -3.30 -1.98 12.45
N LEU A 184 -2.93 -3.26 12.54
CA LEU A 184 -3.20 -4.29 11.53
C LEU A 184 -4.37 -5.15 12.02
N PHE A 185 -5.36 -5.37 11.19
CA PHE A 185 -6.45 -6.32 11.46
C PHE A 185 -6.32 -7.52 10.54
N TYR A 186 -6.07 -8.68 11.10
CA TYR A 186 -5.94 -9.94 10.37
C TYR A 186 -7.26 -10.71 10.35
N GLY A 187 -7.85 -10.85 9.17
CA GLY A 187 -9.17 -11.45 8.98
C GLY A 187 -9.25 -12.94 9.32
N GLU A 188 -8.17 -13.68 9.09
CA GLU A 188 -8.12 -15.12 9.38
C GLU A 188 -8.15 -15.39 10.89
N THR A 189 -7.36 -14.65 11.65
CA THR A 189 -7.30 -14.78 13.12
C THR A 189 -8.31 -13.89 13.84
N ARG A 190 -8.96 -12.96 13.13
CA ARG A 190 -9.84 -11.90 13.68
C ARG A 190 -9.17 -11.09 14.80
N ARG A 191 -7.86 -10.90 14.69
CA ARG A 191 -7.07 -10.16 15.68
C ARG A 191 -6.66 -8.81 15.15
N ARG A 192 -6.79 -7.80 15.99
CA ARG A 192 -6.17 -6.49 15.84
C ARG A 192 -4.82 -6.52 16.56
N MET A 193 -3.81 -6.03 15.90
CA MET A 193 -2.45 -5.90 16.41
C MET A 193 -2.03 -4.42 16.26
N ASP A 194 -1.78 -3.76 17.37
CA ASP A 194 -1.28 -2.40 17.36
C ASP A 194 0.20 -2.39 16.98
N VAL A 195 0.58 -1.42 16.18
CA VAL A 195 1.94 -1.23 15.64
C VAL A 195 2.42 0.15 16.03
N ALA A 196 3.49 0.21 16.82
CA ALA A 196 4.17 1.46 17.12
C ALA A 196 5.06 1.89 15.95
N PHE A 197 4.97 3.13 15.52
CA PHE A 197 5.80 3.69 14.45
C PHE A 197 7.08 4.29 15.07
N ASP A 198 7.93 3.40 15.58
CA ASP A 198 9.23 3.77 16.12
C ASP A 198 10.20 4.27 15.03
N ALA A 199 11.33 4.83 15.45
CA ALA A 199 12.34 5.36 14.54
C ALA A 199 12.86 4.29 13.56
N GLY A 200 13.01 3.04 14.02
CA GLY A 200 13.48 1.94 13.19
C GLY A 200 12.49 1.57 12.09
N LEU A 201 11.18 1.51 12.38
CA LEU A 201 10.17 1.24 11.38
C LEU A 201 10.03 2.39 10.37
N ARG A 202 10.11 3.65 10.85
CA ARG A 202 10.08 4.83 9.98
C ARG A 202 11.25 4.85 9.00
N LEU A 203 12.48 4.65 9.48
CA LEU A 203 13.68 4.56 8.64
C LEU A 203 13.58 3.42 7.63
N LEU A 204 13.13 2.23 8.06
CA LEU A 204 12.90 1.11 7.16
C LEU A 204 11.87 1.46 6.07
N THR A 205 10.80 2.15 6.42
CA THR A 205 9.74 2.53 5.48
C THR A 205 10.26 3.51 4.43
N GLU A 206 11.05 4.50 4.85
CA GLU A 206 11.67 5.48 3.93
C GLU A 206 12.72 4.83 3.02
N ASP A 207 13.56 3.93 3.55
CA ASP A 207 14.53 3.16 2.77
C ASP A 207 13.85 2.27 1.72
N VAL A 208 12.77 1.58 2.11
CA VAL A 208 11.99 0.75 1.17
C VAL A 208 11.32 1.61 0.11
N ALA A 209 10.78 2.78 0.45
CA ALA A 209 10.20 3.70 -0.53
C ALA A 209 11.26 4.12 -1.56
N ALA A 210 12.46 4.51 -1.12
CA ALA A 210 13.57 4.88 -2.01
C ALA A 210 13.97 3.72 -2.94
N LYS A 211 14.10 2.51 -2.40
CA LYS A 211 14.43 1.30 -3.19
C LYS A 211 13.35 0.93 -4.21
N VAL A 212 12.08 1.13 -3.87
CA VAL A 212 10.98 0.91 -4.84
C VAL A 212 11.04 1.95 -5.95
N HIS A 213 11.27 3.22 -5.64
CA HIS A 213 11.47 4.26 -6.66
C HIS A 213 12.64 3.90 -7.60
N GLU A 214 13.76 3.44 -7.05
CA GLU A 214 14.92 3.00 -7.84
C GLU A 214 14.57 1.82 -8.75
N LEU A 215 13.91 0.79 -8.23
CA LEU A 215 13.48 -0.38 -9.00
C LEU A 215 12.57 0.02 -10.17
N LEU A 216 11.57 0.88 -9.90
CA LEU A 216 10.60 1.30 -10.91
C LEU A 216 11.23 2.22 -11.97
N ARG A 217 12.19 3.09 -11.55
CA ARG A 217 12.94 3.94 -12.46
C ARG A 217 13.88 3.14 -13.36
N ALA A 218 14.52 2.11 -12.81
CA ALA A 218 15.38 1.20 -13.60
C ALA A 218 14.58 0.43 -14.66
N GLY A 219 13.30 0.16 -14.44
CA GLY A 219 12.45 -0.54 -15.38
C GLY A 219 12.86 -2.00 -15.65
N ILE A 220 13.70 -2.58 -14.79
CA ILE A 220 14.28 -3.92 -14.96
C ILE A 220 13.69 -4.85 -13.92
N THR A 221 13.07 -5.93 -14.39
CA THR A 221 12.58 -6.99 -13.51
C THR A 221 13.73 -7.89 -13.06
N PRO A 222 14.01 -8.01 -11.73
CA PRO A 222 15.06 -8.88 -11.22
C PRO A 222 14.87 -10.35 -11.65
N PRO A 223 15.93 -11.13 -11.76
CA PRO A 223 15.82 -12.56 -12.08
C PRO A 223 15.02 -13.31 -11.01
N PRO A 224 14.37 -14.43 -11.37
CA PRO A 224 13.61 -15.23 -10.43
C PRO A 224 14.54 -16.00 -9.48
N GLU A 225 14.24 -15.94 -8.19
CA GLU A 225 14.90 -16.70 -7.15
C GLU A 225 13.86 -17.54 -6.41
N LEU A 226 14.06 -18.87 -6.36
CA LEU A 226 13.17 -19.76 -5.64
C LEU A 226 13.41 -19.64 -4.13
N SER A 227 12.38 -19.23 -3.40
CA SER A 227 12.41 -19.08 -1.94
C SER A 227 11.22 -19.77 -1.27
N LYS A 228 11.28 -19.90 0.05
CA LYS A 228 10.13 -20.40 0.85
C LYS A 228 8.89 -19.52 0.67
N GLY A 229 9.07 -18.22 0.44
CA GLY A 229 7.99 -17.25 0.21
C GLY A 229 7.20 -17.51 -1.07
N CYS A 230 7.78 -18.17 -2.07
CA CYS A 230 7.11 -18.46 -3.34
C CYS A 230 5.84 -19.32 -3.17
N ARG A 231 5.77 -20.16 -2.14
CA ARG A 231 4.56 -20.97 -1.85
C ARG A 231 3.32 -20.12 -1.50
N ALA A 232 3.53 -18.91 -0.97
CA ALA A 232 2.47 -17.98 -0.61
C ALA A 232 2.37 -16.79 -1.59
N CYS A 233 3.11 -16.83 -2.71
CA CYS A 233 3.15 -15.75 -3.68
C CYS A 233 1.91 -15.77 -4.58
N SER A 234 1.21 -14.63 -4.66
CA SER A 234 -0.01 -14.50 -5.50
C SER A 234 0.24 -14.60 -7.00
N ILE A 235 1.50 -14.45 -7.44
CA ILE A 235 1.88 -14.47 -8.86
C ILE A 235 2.91 -15.56 -9.18
N VAL A 236 2.99 -16.63 -8.36
CA VAL A 236 3.97 -17.69 -8.54
C VAL A 236 3.85 -18.40 -9.90
N ASP A 237 2.62 -18.57 -10.39
CA ASP A 237 2.34 -19.22 -11.68
C ASP A 237 2.81 -18.37 -12.87
N THR A 238 2.75 -17.05 -12.76
CA THR A 238 3.30 -16.11 -13.75
C THR A 238 4.83 -16.03 -13.63
N CYS A 239 5.35 -15.97 -12.42
CA CYS A 239 6.78 -15.82 -12.13
C CYS A 239 7.59 -17.07 -12.47
N ARG A 240 7.05 -18.26 -12.23
CA ARG A 240 7.68 -19.58 -12.45
C ARG A 240 9.14 -19.69 -11.98
N PRO A 241 9.42 -19.38 -10.72
CA PRO A 241 10.82 -19.27 -10.24
C PRO A 241 11.62 -20.56 -10.37
N GLY A 242 10.96 -21.74 -10.29
CA GLY A 242 11.59 -23.03 -10.46
C GLY A 242 11.89 -23.42 -11.91
N GLY A 243 11.12 -22.89 -12.87
CA GLY A 243 11.29 -23.17 -14.30
C GLY A 243 12.27 -22.23 -14.99
N VAL A 244 12.16 -20.92 -14.70
CA VAL A 244 12.95 -19.86 -15.34
C VAL A 244 14.30 -19.66 -14.66
N GLY A 245 14.38 -19.91 -13.33
CA GLY A 245 15.59 -19.69 -12.52
C GLY A 245 16.73 -20.70 -12.75
N ASN A 246 16.47 -21.82 -13.41
CA ASN A 246 17.47 -22.89 -13.61
C ASN A 246 18.42 -22.66 -14.79
N GLY A 247 18.49 -21.45 -15.34
CA GLY A 247 19.50 -21.05 -16.32
C GLY A 247 19.42 -21.76 -17.69
N VAL A 248 18.36 -22.52 -17.95
CA VAL A 248 18.11 -23.06 -19.30
C VAL A 248 17.62 -21.91 -20.15
N SER A 249 18.48 -21.41 -21.05
CA SER A 249 18.06 -20.36 -21.99
C SER A 249 16.89 -20.88 -22.83
N ALA A 250 15.93 -20.00 -23.17
CA ALA A 250 14.82 -20.32 -24.07
C ALA A 250 15.35 -20.94 -25.38
N ARG A 251 16.51 -20.50 -25.86
CA ARG A 251 17.22 -21.05 -27.01
C ARG A 251 17.57 -22.52 -26.80
N ARG A 252 18.23 -22.86 -25.69
CA ARG A 252 18.58 -24.25 -25.38
C ARG A 252 17.38 -25.17 -25.21
N TRP A 253 16.28 -24.63 -24.67
CA TRP A 253 15.02 -25.38 -24.57
C TRP A 253 14.40 -25.62 -25.96
N ILE A 254 14.40 -24.59 -26.84
CA ILE A 254 13.90 -24.68 -28.22
C ILE A 254 14.76 -25.69 -29.01
N ASP A 255 16.11 -25.57 -28.93
CA ASP A 255 17.05 -26.47 -29.59
C ASP A 255 16.76 -27.93 -29.20
N GLY A 256 16.57 -28.20 -27.88
CA GLY A 256 16.23 -29.55 -27.41
C GLY A 256 14.87 -30.07 -27.86
N GLN A 257 13.87 -29.16 -28.09
CA GLN A 257 12.58 -29.58 -28.69
C GLN A 257 12.71 -29.89 -30.18
N LEU A 258 13.55 -29.16 -30.90
CA LEU A 258 13.78 -29.37 -32.32
C LEU A 258 14.60 -30.63 -32.58
N GLU A 259 15.58 -30.94 -31.73
CA GLU A 259 16.37 -32.19 -31.78
C GLU A 259 15.51 -33.43 -31.46
N GLY A 260 14.53 -33.30 -30.52
CA GLY A 260 13.60 -34.38 -30.18
C GLY A 260 12.47 -34.62 -31.19
N ALA A 261 12.26 -33.69 -32.11
CA ALA A 261 11.23 -33.78 -33.19
C ALA A 261 11.76 -34.36 -34.49
N GLY A 262 13.03 -34.76 -34.53
CA GLY A 262 13.72 -35.33 -35.69
C GLY A 262 13.85 -36.85 -35.62
N VAL A 263 12.69 -37.59 -35.62
CA VAL A 263 12.64 -39.01 -35.99
C VAL A 263 11.49 -39.21 -36.97
#